data_28de813002ae4826b40b80e3266cded5
#
_entry.id   28de813002ae4826b40b80e3266cded5
#
_cell.length_a   1.000
_cell.length_b   1.000
_cell.length_c   1.000
_cell.angle_alpha   90.00
_cell.angle_beta   90.00
_cell.angle_gamma   90.00
#
_symmetry.space_group_name_H-M   'P 1'
#
loop_
_entity.id
_entity.type
_entity.pdbx_description
1 polymer ?
#
loop_
_entity_poly.entity_id
_entity_poly.type
_entity_poly.pdbx_seq_one_letter_code
_entity_poly.pdbx_strand_id
1 'polypeptide(L)'
;MRHTPAIASLLAAAFMAVPAVSRAFTVGGDNGVAFHGSVQFDGLFPEEDEAIETGKFDHKILFNSYADLNMISKYVDAGARVEFMKWPLPGYEPDFAGWGVPNIYVKGRYKGFELTAGDFYEQFGSGFILRTYQERSLGIDNSIRGGRLKYQPVQGVNLTVLGGVQRRYWDWKKSSQVYGANADINIEELSKSLRDKGWGWNVGASYVLKHEDDQNIMMPGTDYRLHVPKNVPAWD
;
A
#
# COMPACT_ATOMS: atom_id res chain seq x y z
N MET A 1 -9.18 -26.76 -52.11
CA MET A 1 -9.09 -26.72 -50.65
C MET A 1 -7.76 -26.10 -50.29
N ARG A 2 -7.76 -24.80 -49.95
CA ARG A 2 -6.54 -24.09 -49.51
C ARG A 2 -6.63 -23.96 -48.00
N HIS A 3 -5.79 -24.67 -47.27
CA HIS A 3 -5.60 -24.49 -45.84
C HIS A 3 -4.78 -23.22 -45.64
N THR A 4 -5.41 -22.14 -45.23
CA THR A 4 -4.75 -20.98 -44.61
C THR A 4 -4.39 -21.36 -43.17
N PRO A 5 -3.12 -21.31 -42.78
CA PRO A 5 -2.79 -21.46 -41.37
C PRO A 5 -3.35 -20.25 -40.63
N ALA A 6 -4.20 -20.51 -39.68
CA ALA A 6 -4.58 -19.53 -38.68
C ALA A 6 -3.31 -19.14 -37.90
N ILE A 7 -2.73 -18.02 -38.25
CA ILE A 7 -1.72 -17.35 -37.44
C ILE A 7 -2.47 -16.89 -36.21
N ALA A 8 -2.27 -17.62 -35.12
CA ALA A 8 -2.66 -17.16 -33.82
C ALA A 8 -2.00 -15.77 -33.60
N SER A 9 -2.78 -14.72 -33.73
CA SER A 9 -2.37 -13.38 -33.35
C SER A 9 -2.13 -13.41 -31.86
N LEU A 10 -0.88 -13.69 -31.47
CA LEU A 10 -0.42 -13.44 -30.12
C LEU A 10 -0.75 -11.97 -29.84
N LEU A 11 -1.57 -11.73 -28.85
CA LEU A 11 -1.76 -10.44 -28.22
C LEU A 11 -0.38 -9.90 -27.81
N ALA A 12 0.26 -9.17 -28.70
CA ALA A 12 1.41 -8.35 -28.38
C ALA A 12 0.88 -7.03 -27.80
N ALA A 13 0.27 -7.09 -26.62
CA ALA A 13 0.23 -5.93 -25.78
C ALA A 13 1.70 -5.58 -25.52
N ALA A 14 2.24 -4.60 -26.27
CA ALA A 14 3.57 -4.11 -26.03
C ALA A 14 3.55 -3.41 -24.68
N PHE A 15 3.82 -4.16 -23.63
CA PHE A 15 4.16 -3.62 -22.32
C PHE A 15 5.50 -2.89 -22.50
N MET A 16 5.46 -1.61 -22.77
CA MET A 16 6.63 -0.77 -22.59
C MET A 16 6.76 -0.49 -21.10
N ALA A 17 7.30 -1.44 -20.36
CA ALA A 17 7.89 -1.15 -19.09
C ALA A 17 9.13 -0.28 -19.37
N VAL A 18 8.99 1.02 -19.27
CA VAL A 18 10.17 1.88 -19.17
C VAL A 18 10.85 1.48 -17.88
N PRO A 19 12.12 1.02 -17.91
CA PRO A 19 12.80 0.58 -16.70
C PRO A 19 12.74 1.72 -15.69
N ALA A 20 12.32 1.41 -14.46
CA ALA A 20 12.28 2.38 -13.40
C ALA A 20 13.68 2.98 -13.24
N VAL A 21 13.82 4.28 -13.54
CA VAL A 21 15.08 4.97 -13.33
C VAL A 21 15.17 5.30 -11.86
N SER A 22 16.03 4.59 -11.13
CA SER A 22 16.32 4.86 -9.74
C SER A 22 17.70 5.50 -9.61
N ARG A 23 17.79 6.56 -8.84
CA ARG A 23 19.04 7.25 -8.48
C ARG A 23 19.13 7.43 -6.98
N ALA A 24 20.32 7.16 -6.43
CA ALA A 24 20.59 7.39 -5.03
C ALA A 24 21.88 8.21 -4.90
N PHE A 25 21.93 9.12 -3.96
CA PHE A 25 23.14 9.85 -3.57
C PHE A 25 23.11 10.14 -2.07
N THR A 26 24.30 10.22 -1.47
CA THR A 26 24.45 10.49 -0.04
C THR A 26 25.21 11.79 0.15
N VAL A 27 24.75 12.62 1.10
CA VAL A 27 25.40 13.85 1.51
C VAL A 27 25.80 13.73 2.98
N GLY A 28 27.06 13.98 3.34
CA GLY A 28 27.50 14.09 4.73
C GLY A 28 28.20 12.88 5.35
N GLY A 29 28.86 12.01 4.57
CA GLY A 29 29.69 10.91 5.09
C GLY A 29 28.92 9.84 5.89
N ASP A 30 29.55 9.22 6.92
CA ASP A 30 28.99 8.07 7.66
C ASP A 30 27.69 8.35 8.44
N ASN A 31 27.39 9.60 8.78
CA ASN A 31 26.11 10.03 9.37
C ASN A 31 25.26 10.83 8.38
N GLY A 32 25.51 10.65 7.09
CA GLY A 32 24.91 11.42 6.02
C GLY A 32 23.43 11.15 5.81
N VAL A 33 22.86 11.97 4.97
CA VAL A 33 21.48 11.83 4.48
C VAL A 33 21.53 11.20 3.09
N ALA A 34 20.86 10.08 2.93
CA ALA A 34 20.70 9.41 1.63
C ALA A 34 19.38 9.87 0.97
N PHE A 35 19.45 10.21 -0.29
CA PHE A 35 18.30 10.53 -1.12
C PHE A 35 18.13 9.46 -2.19
N HIS A 36 16.90 8.96 -2.32
CA HIS A 36 16.51 7.99 -3.31
C HIS A 36 15.36 8.54 -4.12
N GLY A 37 15.50 8.60 -5.43
CA GLY A 37 14.43 8.97 -6.35
C GLY A 37 14.18 7.86 -7.34
N SER A 38 12.93 7.59 -7.68
CA SER A 38 12.55 6.68 -8.75
C SER A 38 11.37 7.23 -9.54
N VAL A 39 11.37 6.97 -10.84
CA VAL A 39 10.25 7.24 -11.73
C VAL A 39 9.90 5.95 -12.44
N GLN A 40 8.63 5.60 -12.43
CA GLN A 40 8.08 4.44 -13.14
C GLN A 40 6.95 4.91 -14.05
N PHE A 41 6.91 4.37 -15.23
CA PHE A 41 5.83 4.57 -16.18
C PHE A 41 5.42 3.21 -16.73
N ASP A 42 4.15 2.87 -16.60
CA ASP A 42 3.56 1.66 -17.13
C ASP A 42 2.51 2.06 -18.17
N GLY A 43 2.69 1.65 -19.41
CA GLY A 43 1.82 1.99 -20.53
C GLY A 43 1.28 0.76 -21.25
N LEU A 44 0.05 0.86 -21.73
CA LEU A 44 -0.61 -0.15 -22.55
C LEU A 44 -1.22 0.52 -23.78
N PHE A 45 -0.94 -0.05 -24.95
CA PHE A 45 -1.59 0.27 -26.22
C PHE A 45 -2.55 -0.88 -26.55
N PRO A 46 -3.83 -0.77 -26.19
CA PRO A 46 -4.78 -1.84 -26.43
C PRO A 46 -5.13 -1.94 -27.93
N GLU A 47 -5.19 -3.17 -28.43
CA GLU A 47 -5.76 -3.48 -29.74
C GLU A 47 -7.05 -4.27 -29.54
N GLU A 48 -8.09 -3.91 -30.30
CA GLU A 48 -9.37 -4.62 -30.26
C GLU A 48 -9.26 -5.95 -31.01
N ASP A 49 -9.68 -7.04 -30.37
CA ASP A 49 -9.84 -8.34 -30.99
C ASP A 49 -11.34 -8.65 -31.06
N GLU A 50 -11.91 -8.49 -32.27
CA GLU A 50 -13.33 -8.71 -32.52
C GLU A 50 -13.74 -10.18 -32.35
N ALA A 51 -12.79 -11.13 -32.49
CA ALA A 51 -13.10 -12.56 -32.44
C ALA A 51 -13.40 -13.05 -31.02
N ILE A 52 -12.79 -12.41 -30.02
CA ILE A 52 -12.98 -12.72 -28.59
C ILE A 52 -13.58 -11.54 -27.82
N GLU A 53 -14.04 -10.52 -28.53
CA GLU A 53 -14.70 -9.31 -27.99
C GLU A 53 -13.92 -8.63 -26.83
N THR A 54 -12.59 -8.55 -26.96
CA THR A 54 -11.72 -7.96 -25.95
C THR A 54 -10.88 -6.81 -26.52
N GLY A 55 -10.23 -6.04 -25.63
CA GLY A 55 -9.34 -4.96 -26.03
C GLY A 55 -10.02 -3.65 -26.39
N LYS A 56 -11.36 -3.57 -26.25
CA LYS A 56 -12.12 -2.34 -26.51
C LYS A 56 -12.04 -1.41 -25.33
N PHE A 57 -11.30 -0.31 -25.50
CA PHE A 57 -11.16 0.76 -24.52
C PHE A 57 -11.46 2.10 -25.18
N ASP A 58 -11.93 3.06 -24.38
CA ASP A 58 -12.26 4.41 -24.86
C ASP A 58 -11.01 5.21 -25.30
N HIS A 59 -9.82 4.74 -24.90
CA HIS A 59 -8.55 5.39 -25.15
C HIS A 59 -7.54 4.46 -25.79
N LYS A 60 -6.77 4.99 -26.77
CA LYS A 60 -5.71 4.27 -27.48
C LYS A 60 -4.46 4.04 -26.65
N ILE A 61 -4.34 4.71 -25.53
CA ILE A 61 -3.26 4.54 -24.57
C ILE A 61 -3.82 4.58 -23.15
N LEU A 62 -3.45 3.60 -22.37
CA LEU A 62 -3.72 3.55 -20.95
C LEU A 62 -2.38 3.60 -20.22
N PHE A 63 -2.29 4.33 -19.10
CA PHE A 63 -1.02 4.40 -18.42
C PHE A 63 -1.15 4.80 -16.94
N ASN A 64 -0.20 4.31 -16.16
CA ASN A 64 0.04 4.71 -14.78
C ASN A 64 1.47 5.24 -14.66
N SER A 65 1.67 6.32 -13.94
CA SER A 65 3.00 6.85 -13.65
C SER A 65 3.17 7.21 -12.19
N TYR A 66 4.37 6.95 -11.69
CA TYR A 66 4.76 7.13 -10.31
C TYR A 66 6.11 7.82 -10.24
N ALA A 67 6.22 8.79 -9.34
CA ALA A 67 7.49 9.41 -9.00
C ALA A 67 7.65 9.38 -7.49
N ASP A 68 8.62 8.63 -7.00
CA ASP A 68 8.94 8.50 -5.58
C ASP A 68 10.22 9.27 -5.26
N LEU A 69 10.20 10.01 -4.15
CA LEU A 69 11.36 10.65 -3.55
C LEU A 69 11.42 10.29 -2.07
N ASN A 70 12.55 9.78 -1.63
CA ASN A 70 12.78 9.40 -0.24
C ASN A 70 14.11 9.98 0.26
N MET A 71 14.09 10.48 1.48
CA MET A 71 15.22 10.91 2.25
C MET A 71 15.36 9.98 3.46
N ILE A 72 16.52 9.40 3.66
CA ILE A 72 16.79 8.47 4.74
C ILE A 72 18.01 8.96 5.52
N SER A 73 17.85 9.06 6.84
CA SER A 73 18.94 9.40 7.74
C SER A 73 18.91 8.52 8.99
N LYS A 74 19.89 8.68 9.87
CA LYS A 74 19.98 7.95 11.14
C LYS A 74 18.74 8.16 12.03
N TYR A 75 18.21 9.37 12.09
CA TYR A 75 17.16 9.75 13.03
C TYR A 75 15.83 10.10 12.36
N VAL A 76 15.87 10.56 11.11
CA VAL A 76 14.68 11.03 10.41
C VAL A 76 14.68 10.51 8.99
N ASP A 77 13.55 9.94 8.57
CA ASP A 77 13.24 9.67 7.18
C ASP A 77 12.06 10.53 6.75
N ALA A 78 12.03 10.89 5.48
CA ALA A 78 10.88 11.52 4.87
C ALA A 78 10.72 11.00 3.44
N GLY A 79 9.50 10.99 2.94
CA GLY A 79 9.24 10.58 1.57
C GLY A 79 7.96 11.18 1.03
N ALA A 80 7.90 11.25 -0.30
CA ALA A 80 6.71 11.64 -1.03
C ALA A 80 6.63 10.86 -2.33
N ARG A 81 5.41 10.54 -2.75
CA ARG A 81 5.11 9.93 -4.04
C ARG A 81 4.05 10.76 -4.76
N VAL A 82 4.31 11.07 -6.02
CA VAL A 82 3.35 11.65 -6.95
C VAL A 82 2.87 10.55 -7.87
N GLU A 83 1.58 10.47 -8.09
CA GLU A 83 0.96 9.56 -9.05
C GLU A 83 0.17 10.34 -10.08
N PHE A 84 0.21 9.87 -11.34
CA PHE A 84 -0.57 10.40 -12.42
C PHE A 84 -1.12 9.25 -13.26
N MET A 85 -2.47 9.08 -13.24
CA MET A 85 -3.21 7.98 -13.83
C MET A 85 -4.44 8.54 -14.56
N LYS A 86 -4.24 9.27 -15.66
CA LYS A 86 -5.37 9.88 -16.38
C LYS A 86 -6.30 8.83 -16.99
N TRP A 87 -5.73 7.75 -17.49
CA TRP A 87 -6.40 6.59 -18.04
C TRP A 87 -5.76 5.35 -17.44
N PRO A 88 -6.27 4.88 -16.29
CA PRO A 88 -5.65 3.77 -15.56
C PRO A 88 -5.57 2.48 -16.38
N LEU A 89 -4.54 1.71 -16.11
CA LEU A 89 -4.38 0.39 -16.69
C LEU A 89 -5.52 -0.56 -16.28
N PRO A 90 -5.84 -1.60 -17.08
CA PRO A 90 -6.78 -2.65 -16.68
C PRO A 90 -6.40 -3.27 -15.34
N GLY A 91 -7.39 -3.53 -14.49
CA GLY A 91 -7.20 -4.00 -13.12
C GLY A 91 -7.26 -2.89 -12.08
N TYR A 92 -7.09 -1.62 -12.48
CA TYR A 92 -7.39 -0.47 -11.62
C TYR A 92 -8.86 -0.09 -11.71
N GLU A 93 -9.45 0.28 -10.58
CA GLU A 93 -10.79 0.84 -10.59
C GLU A 93 -10.80 2.23 -11.27
N PRO A 94 -11.87 2.60 -12.01
CA PRO A 94 -11.94 3.88 -12.73
C PRO A 94 -11.74 5.11 -11.83
N ASP A 95 -12.11 5.00 -10.57
CA ASP A 95 -11.98 6.08 -9.59
C ASP A 95 -10.52 6.43 -9.22
N PHE A 96 -9.54 5.61 -9.67
CA PHE A 96 -8.12 5.97 -9.63
C PHE A 96 -7.72 6.96 -10.74
N ALA A 97 -8.61 7.26 -11.70
CA ALA A 97 -8.32 8.27 -12.71
C ALA A 97 -8.09 9.64 -12.06
N GLY A 98 -6.86 10.17 -12.21
CA GLY A 98 -6.49 11.45 -11.61
C GLY A 98 -4.99 11.59 -11.40
N TRP A 99 -4.63 12.55 -10.56
CA TRP A 99 -3.26 12.78 -10.13
C TRP A 99 -3.22 13.35 -8.71
N GLY A 100 -2.13 13.14 -8.02
CA GLY A 100 -1.96 13.70 -6.69
C GLY A 100 -0.73 13.18 -5.97
N VAL A 101 -0.68 13.47 -4.66
CA VAL A 101 0.36 13.01 -3.73
C VAL A 101 -0.28 12.03 -2.73
N PRO A 102 -0.45 10.76 -3.12
CA PRO A 102 -1.12 9.77 -2.28
C PRO A 102 -0.26 9.25 -1.14
N ASN A 103 1.04 9.51 -1.18
CA ASN A 103 1.94 9.13 -0.11
C ASN A 103 2.90 10.29 0.19
N ILE A 104 2.86 10.75 1.45
CA ILE A 104 3.79 11.72 2.01
C ILE A 104 3.94 11.43 3.50
N TYR A 105 5.17 11.29 3.96
CA TYR A 105 5.43 10.97 5.37
C TYR A 105 6.72 11.57 5.89
N VAL A 106 6.75 11.71 7.21
CA VAL A 106 7.96 11.96 8.00
C VAL A 106 8.00 10.93 9.12
N LYS A 107 9.16 10.32 9.35
CA LYS A 107 9.41 9.32 10.36
C LYS A 107 10.61 9.72 11.21
N GLY A 108 10.45 9.79 12.51
CA GLY A 108 11.51 10.05 13.47
C GLY A 108 11.81 8.83 14.33
N ARG A 109 13.10 8.60 14.63
CA ARG A 109 13.57 7.50 15.49
C ARG A 109 14.46 8.00 16.61
N TYR A 110 14.15 7.60 17.84
CA TYR A 110 14.96 7.93 19.02
C TYR A 110 14.75 6.93 20.17
N LYS A 111 15.82 6.32 20.67
CA LYS A 111 15.84 5.44 21.87
C LYS A 111 14.70 4.41 21.91
N GLY A 112 14.54 3.60 20.86
CA GLY A 112 13.50 2.59 20.78
C GLY A 112 12.13 3.11 20.35
N PHE A 113 11.93 4.41 20.23
CA PHE A 113 10.73 5.01 19.66
C PHE A 113 10.90 5.24 18.17
N GLU A 114 9.85 4.95 17.40
CA GLU A 114 9.67 5.36 16.02
C GLU A 114 8.29 6.02 15.86
N LEU A 115 8.28 7.30 15.53
CA LEU A 115 7.04 8.04 15.25
C LEU A 115 6.97 8.33 13.75
N THR A 116 5.86 7.96 13.13
CA THR A 116 5.55 8.30 11.73
C THR A 116 4.33 9.22 11.72
N ALA A 117 4.43 10.33 10.98
CA ALA A 117 3.31 11.21 10.65
C ALA A 117 3.17 11.28 9.13
N GLY A 118 1.94 11.17 8.63
CA GLY A 118 1.61 11.12 7.21
C GLY A 118 1.15 9.74 6.78
N ASP A 119 1.53 9.31 5.58
CA ASP A 119 1.08 8.04 5.02
C ASP A 119 2.01 6.89 5.40
N PHE A 120 1.43 5.78 5.81
CA PHE A 120 2.18 4.58 6.15
C PHE A 120 1.38 3.31 5.84
N TYR A 121 2.11 2.20 5.71
CA TYR A 121 1.56 0.85 5.65
C TYR A 121 1.88 0.14 6.94
N GLU A 122 0.95 -0.70 7.40
CA GLU A 122 1.13 -1.48 8.62
C GLU A 122 0.42 -2.83 8.52
N GLN A 123 0.99 -3.82 9.18
CA GLN A 123 0.41 -5.14 9.35
C GLN A 123 0.55 -5.56 10.81
N PHE A 124 -0.54 -6.06 11.42
CA PHE A 124 -0.52 -6.63 12.75
C PHE A 124 -0.48 -8.16 12.65
N GLY A 125 0.47 -8.78 13.35
CA GLY A 125 0.65 -10.23 13.37
C GLY A 125 0.68 -10.83 11.96
N SER A 126 -0.19 -11.81 11.73
CA SER A 126 -0.35 -12.47 10.42
C SER A 126 -0.99 -11.60 9.34
N GLY A 127 -1.53 -10.43 9.71
CA GLY A 127 -2.27 -9.55 8.81
C GLY A 127 -3.75 -9.87 8.71
N PHE A 128 -4.28 -10.71 9.58
CA PHE A 128 -5.68 -11.13 9.54
C PHE A 128 -6.65 -9.98 9.86
N ILE A 129 -6.34 -9.17 10.89
CA ILE A 129 -7.21 -8.05 11.29
C ILE A 129 -6.77 -6.70 10.74
N LEU A 130 -5.47 -6.52 10.45
CA LEU A 130 -4.93 -5.31 9.80
C LEU A 130 -3.79 -5.68 8.87
N ARG A 131 -3.99 -5.38 7.60
CA ARG A 131 -2.93 -5.40 6.59
C ARG A 131 -3.17 -4.29 5.59
N THR A 132 -2.28 -3.31 5.56
CA THR A 132 -2.28 -2.25 4.55
C THR A 132 -1.00 -2.34 3.72
N TYR A 133 -1.13 -2.21 2.41
CA TYR A 133 -0.02 -2.38 1.48
C TYR A 133 -0.30 -1.71 0.15
N GLN A 134 0.72 -1.58 -0.66
CA GLN A 134 0.62 -1.21 -2.06
C GLN A 134 1.05 -2.39 -2.93
N GLU A 135 0.23 -2.70 -3.93
CA GLU A 135 0.58 -3.65 -4.99
C GLU A 135 0.13 -3.07 -6.34
N ARG A 136 1.10 -2.49 -7.05
CA ARG A 136 0.84 -1.78 -8.32
C ARG A 136 0.32 -2.69 -9.41
N SER A 137 0.73 -3.96 -9.43
CA SER A 137 0.25 -4.94 -10.41
C SER A 137 -1.23 -5.29 -10.24
N LEU A 138 -1.77 -5.11 -9.04
CA LEU A 138 -3.17 -5.38 -8.70
C LEU A 138 -4.02 -4.11 -8.55
N GLY A 139 -3.43 -2.94 -8.73
CA GLY A 139 -4.13 -1.67 -8.50
C GLY A 139 -4.53 -1.43 -7.04
N ILE A 140 -3.80 -2.01 -6.08
CA ILE A 140 -4.11 -1.90 -4.65
C ILE A 140 -3.19 -0.87 -4.01
N ASP A 141 -3.77 0.10 -3.32
CA ASP A 141 -3.08 0.98 -2.38
C ASP A 141 -4.06 1.44 -1.29
N ASN A 142 -3.91 0.86 -0.11
CA ASN A 142 -4.79 1.10 1.04
C ASN A 142 -4.00 1.66 2.24
N SER A 143 -3.04 2.55 1.99
CA SER A 143 -2.26 3.24 3.02
C SER A 143 -3.15 3.95 4.04
N ILE A 144 -2.59 4.19 5.23
CA ILE A 144 -3.24 4.97 6.28
C ILE A 144 -2.53 6.32 6.36
N ARG A 145 -3.30 7.42 6.26
CA ARG A 145 -2.81 8.78 6.50
C ARG A 145 -3.14 9.20 7.93
N GLY A 146 -2.13 9.37 8.75
CA GLY A 146 -2.32 9.69 10.16
C GLY A 146 -1.04 9.66 10.97
N GLY A 147 -1.09 9.04 12.14
CA GLY A 147 0.04 8.86 13.04
C GLY A 147 0.23 7.42 13.45
N ARG A 148 1.49 7.00 13.54
CA ARG A 148 1.88 5.69 14.06
C ARG A 148 3.05 5.84 15.00
N LEU A 149 2.95 5.25 16.18
CA LEU A 149 4.03 5.15 17.15
C LEU A 149 4.39 3.69 17.36
N LYS A 150 5.66 3.36 17.13
CA LYS A 150 6.26 2.09 17.54
C LYS A 150 7.19 2.33 18.71
N TYR A 151 7.18 1.41 19.67
CA TYR A 151 8.07 1.47 20.83
C TYR A 151 8.63 0.09 21.15
N GLN A 152 9.94 0.02 21.24
CA GLN A 152 10.67 -1.17 21.64
C GLN A 152 11.36 -0.89 22.99
N PRO A 153 10.68 -1.16 24.13
CA PRO A 153 11.24 -0.92 25.46
C PRO A 153 12.47 -1.77 25.76
N VAL A 154 12.45 -3.00 25.31
CA VAL A 154 13.55 -3.96 25.40
C VAL A 154 13.57 -4.79 24.12
N GLN A 155 14.70 -5.39 23.80
CA GLN A 155 14.79 -6.33 22.68
C GLN A 155 13.76 -7.45 22.88
N GLY A 156 13.02 -7.79 21.82
CA GLY A 156 11.96 -8.82 21.86
C GLY A 156 10.57 -8.32 22.25
N VAL A 157 10.39 -7.05 22.65
CA VAL A 157 9.06 -6.48 22.91
C VAL A 157 8.81 -5.32 21.95
N ASN A 158 7.80 -5.44 21.10
CA ASN A 158 7.40 -4.42 20.15
C ASN A 158 5.96 -4.00 20.40
N LEU A 159 5.76 -2.72 20.63
CA LEU A 159 4.45 -2.12 20.84
C LEU A 159 4.17 -1.15 19.68
N THR A 160 2.99 -1.22 19.11
CA THR A 160 2.57 -0.32 18.03
C THR A 160 1.19 0.24 18.34
N VAL A 161 1.02 1.55 18.18
CA VAL A 161 -0.27 2.21 18.17
C VAL A 161 -0.37 3.07 16.91
N LEU A 162 -1.55 3.13 16.32
CA LEU A 162 -1.79 3.91 15.12
C LEU A 162 -3.22 4.47 15.09
N GLY A 163 -3.37 5.53 14.32
CA GLY A 163 -4.67 6.09 14.01
C GLY A 163 -4.59 6.97 12.77
N GLY A 164 -5.60 6.90 11.94
CA GLY A 164 -5.65 7.69 10.72
C GLY A 164 -6.82 7.33 9.83
N VAL A 165 -6.77 7.85 8.63
CA VAL A 165 -7.77 7.67 7.58
C VAL A 165 -7.20 6.73 6.52
N GLN A 166 -7.90 5.64 6.22
CA GLN A 166 -7.49 4.72 5.16
C GLN A 166 -7.72 5.34 3.78
N ARG A 167 -6.75 5.24 2.90
CA ARG A 167 -6.86 5.73 1.52
C ARG A 167 -8.00 5.03 0.78
N ARG A 168 -8.83 5.85 0.14
CA ARG A 168 -9.79 5.41 -0.85
C ARG A 168 -9.66 6.34 -2.07
N TYR A 169 -8.97 5.90 -3.11
CA TYR A 169 -8.66 6.69 -4.31
C TYR A 169 -7.98 8.04 -3.99
N TRP A 170 -8.60 9.15 -4.38
CA TRP A 170 -8.15 10.53 -4.15
C TRP A 170 -8.95 11.25 -3.06
N ASP A 171 -9.99 10.63 -2.52
CA ASP A 171 -10.89 11.24 -1.55
C ASP A 171 -10.64 10.72 -0.12
N TRP A 172 -9.88 11.48 0.64
CA TRP A 172 -9.60 11.18 2.05
C TRP A 172 -10.76 11.50 3.00
N LYS A 173 -11.71 12.36 2.58
CA LYS A 173 -12.82 12.80 3.43
C LYS A 173 -13.89 11.73 3.62
N LYS A 174 -14.08 10.88 2.63
CA LYS A 174 -15.06 9.78 2.65
C LYS A 174 -14.43 8.44 3.02
N SER A 175 -13.18 8.45 3.44
CA SER A 175 -12.44 7.24 3.77
C SER A 175 -12.71 6.82 5.20
N SER A 176 -12.57 5.52 5.46
CA SER A 176 -12.72 4.95 6.78
C SER A 176 -11.59 5.38 7.71
N GLN A 177 -11.92 5.65 8.96
CA GLN A 177 -10.95 5.86 10.02
C GLN A 177 -10.53 4.52 10.60
N VAL A 178 -9.24 4.35 10.85
CA VAL A 178 -8.66 3.14 11.41
C VAL A 178 -7.85 3.51 12.64
N TYR A 179 -8.12 2.82 13.75
CA TYR A 179 -7.36 2.91 14.98
C TYR A 179 -6.88 1.52 15.36
N GLY A 180 -5.64 1.39 15.79
CA GLY A 180 -5.08 0.09 16.10
C GLY A 180 -4.04 0.14 17.20
N ALA A 181 -3.95 -0.97 17.95
CA ALA A 181 -2.89 -1.24 18.90
C ALA A 181 -2.43 -2.69 18.74
N ASN A 182 -1.13 -2.90 18.81
CA ASN A 182 -0.51 -4.21 18.69
C ASN A 182 0.64 -4.34 19.68
N ALA A 183 0.78 -5.55 20.26
CA ALA A 183 1.91 -5.92 21.09
C ALA A 183 2.44 -7.27 20.60
N ASP A 184 3.71 -7.32 20.23
CA ASP A 184 4.42 -8.55 19.84
C ASP A 184 5.56 -8.79 20.82
N ILE A 185 5.62 -10.00 21.35
CA ILE A 185 6.63 -10.44 22.31
C ILE A 185 7.35 -11.66 21.75
N ASN A 186 8.62 -11.50 21.47
CA ASN A 186 9.53 -12.58 21.08
C ASN A 186 10.24 -13.10 22.33
N ILE A 187 9.78 -14.23 22.87
CA ILE A 187 10.23 -14.74 24.18
C ILE A 187 11.69 -15.20 24.13
N GLU A 188 12.16 -15.70 22.99
CA GLU A 188 13.55 -16.12 22.83
C GLU A 188 14.54 -14.95 22.93
N GLU A 189 14.14 -13.75 22.51
CA GLU A 189 14.95 -12.56 22.65
C GLU A 189 15.04 -12.06 24.09
N LEU A 190 14.01 -12.33 24.91
CA LEU A 190 13.97 -11.97 26.33
C LEU A 190 14.74 -12.96 27.20
N SER A 191 14.91 -14.21 26.75
CA SER A 191 15.51 -15.28 27.55
C SER A 191 16.68 -15.95 26.82
N LYS A 192 17.92 -15.69 27.30
CA LYS A 192 19.12 -16.33 26.78
C LYS A 192 19.05 -17.86 26.84
N SER A 193 18.46 -18.41 27.91
CA SER A 193 18.33 -19.86 28.10
C SER A 193 17.40 -20.50 27.05
N LEU A 194 16.37 -19.80 26.60
CA LEU A 194 15.46 -20.30 25.56
C LEU A 194 16.12 -20.22 24.19
N ARG A 195 16.83 -19.12 23.93
CA ARG A 195 17.61 -18.93 22.70
C ARG A 195 18.67 -20.02 22.52
N ASP A 196 19.42 -20.32 23.58
CA ASP A 196 20.46 -21.33 23.55
C ASP A 196 19.92 -22.76 23.32
N LYS A 197 18.65 -23.00 23.63
CA LYS A 197 17.93 -24.26 23.35
C LYS A 197 17.29 -24.30 21.97
N GLY A 198 17.34 -23.23 21.21
CA GLY A 198 16.71 -23.14 19.87
C GLY A 198 15.18 -23.10 19.90
N TRP A 199 14.58 -22.70 21.01
CA TRP A 199 13.11 -22.56 21.13
C TRP A 199 12.71 -21.15 20.78
N GLY A 200 11.91 -21.00 19.70
CA GLY A 200 11.34 -19.74 19.27
C GLY A 200 9.84 -19.67 19.60
N TRP A 201 9.46 -18.70 20.42
CA TRP A 201 8.07 -18.40 20.75
C TRP A 201 7.78 -16.94 20.49
N ASN A 202 6.82 -16.68 19.59
CA ASN A 202 6.30 -15.35 19.38
C ASN A 202 4.84 -15.31 19.84
N VAL A 203 4.53 -14.36 20.74
CA VAL A 203 3.18 -14.16 21.26
C VAL A 203 2.78 -12.73 20.94
N GLY A 204 1.63 -12.56 20.30
CA GLY A 204 1.10 -11.26 19.93
C GLY A 204 -0.33 -11.09 20.41
N ALA A 205 -0.74 -9.83 20.56
CA ALA A 205 -2.13 -9.45 20.74
C ALA A 205 -2.38 -8.14 19.99
N SER A 206 -3.47 -8.09 19.27
CA SER A 206 -3.81 -6.95 18.42
C SER A 206 -5.27 -6.55 18.58
N TYR A 207 -5.52 -5.26 18.46
CA TYR A 207 -6.85 -4.69 18.41
C TYR A 207 -6.92 -3.65 17.29
N VAL A 208 -7.99 -3.70 16.50
CA VAL A 208 -8.27 -2.72 15.45
C VAL A 208 -9.72 -2.30 15.52
N LEU A 209 -9.96 -1.01 15.40
CA LEU A 209 -11.28 -0.44 15.23
C LEU A 209 -11.31 0.29 13.88
N LYS A 210 -12.19 -0.14 12.99
CA LYS A 210 -12.51 0.58 11.76
C LYS A 210 -13.85 1.31 11.94
N HIS A 211 -13.84 2.62 11.67
CA HIS A 211 -15.04 3.46 11.68
C HIS A 211 -15.31 3.97 10.27
N GLU A 212 -16.53 3.76 9.79
CA GLU A 212 -17.01 4.28 8.51
C GLU A 212 -18.32 5.04 8.72
N ASP A 213 -18.46 6.16 8.02
CA ASP A 213 -19.73 6.87 7.98
C ASP A 213 -20.80 6.01 7.31
N ASP A 214 -22.04 6.34 7.60
CA ASP A 214 -23.23 5.63 7.09
C ASP A 214 -23.24 5.63 5.55
N GLN A 215 -22.99 4.48 4.95
CA GLN A 215 -23.02 4.32 3.51
C GLN A 215 -24.42 3.91 3.05
N ASN A 216 -24.95 4.63 2.08
CA ASN A 216 -26.24 4.33 1.49
C ASN A 216 -26.09 3.24 0.41
N ILE A 217 -25.76 2.02 0.85
CA ILE A 217 -25.55 0.89 -0.05
C ILE A 217 -26.88 0.23 -0.33
N MET A 218 -27.32 0.27 -1.59
CA MET A 218 -28.50 -0.44 -2.06
C MET A 218 -28.11 -1.81 -2.60
N MET A 219 -28.90 -2.83 -2.29
CA MET A 219 -28.73 -4.15 -2.89
C MET A 219 -29.07 -4.06 -4.39
N PRO A 220 -28.19 -4.49 -5.31
CA PRO A 220 -28.42 -4.39 -6.74
C PRO A 220 -29.77 -5.01 -7.16
N GLY A 221 -30.57 -4.27 -7.94
CA GLY A 221 -31.87 -4.72 -8.44
C GLY A 221 -33.04 -4.68 -7.43
N THR A 222 -32.84 -4.05 -6.28
CA THR A 222 -33.87 -3.92 -5.23
C THR A 222 -33.84 -2.54 -4.59
N ASP A 223 -34.93 -2.17 -3.89
CA ASP A 223 -35.00 -0.97 -3.05
C ASP A 223 -34.52 -1.23 -1.61
N TYR A 224 -33.88 -2.36 -1.38
CA TYR A 224 -33.34 -2.73 -0.06
C TYR A 224 -32.04 -2.03 0.24
N ARG A 225 -32.03 -1.25 1.33
CA ARG A 225 -30.82 -0.64 1.89
C ARG A 225 -30.09 -1.61 2.81
N LEU A 226 -28.81 -1.82 2.55
CA LEU A 226 -27.96 -2.60 3.45
C LEU A 226 -27.55 -1.75 4.66
N HIS A 227 -27.85 -2.24 5.85
CA HIS A 227 -27.36 -1.66 7.10
C HIS A 227 -25.98 -2.21 7.44
N VAL A 228 -24.95 -1.45 7.12
CA VAL A 228 -23.57 -1.81 7.42
C VAL A 228 -23.18 -1.20 8.78
N PRO A 229 -22.51 -1.94 9.68
CA PRO A 229 -22.10 -1.39 10.96
C PRO A 229 -21.08 -0.28 10.77
N LYS A 230 -21.28 0.87 11.45
CA LYS A 230 -20.35 2.01 11.40
C LYS A 230 -19.02 1.75 12.08
N ASN A 231 -19.05 0.91 13.10
CA ASN A 231 -17.87 0.55 13.88
C ASN A 231 -17.65 -0.95 13.81
N VAL A 232 -16.49 -1.35 13.35
CA VAL A 232 -16.10 -2.76 13.23
C VAL A 232 -14.84 -2.97 14.06
N PRO A 233 -14.98 -3.47 15.32
CA PRO A 233 -13.83 -3.89 16.11
C PRO A 233 -13.38 -5.28 15.68
N ALA A 234 -12.07 -5.51 15.71
CA ALA A 234 -11.44 -6.81 15.52
C ALA A 234 -10.28 -6.97 16.51
N TRP A 235 -10.04 -8.19 16.97
CA TRP A 235 -8.92 -8.54 17.84
C TRP A 235 -8.35 -9.91 17.45
N ASP A 236 -7.08 -10.10 17.74
CA ASP A 236 -6.30 -11.27 17.45
C ASP A 236 -5.37 -11.58 18.65
#